data_34cecbbcfbba112615f87a7013020905
#
_entry.id   34cecbbcfbba112615f87a7013020905
#
_cell.length_a   1.000
_cell.length_b   1.000
_cell.length_c   1.000
_cell.angle_alpha   90.00
_cell.angle_beta   90.00
_cell.angle_gamma   90.00
#
_symmetry.space_group_name_H-M   'P 1'
#
loop_
_entity.id
_entity.type
_entity.pdbx_description
1 polymer ?
#
loop_
_entity_poly.entity_id
_entity_poly.type
_entity_poly.pdbx_seq_one_letter_code
_entity_poly.pdbx_strand_id
1 'polypeptide(L)'
;MPAPKYFMSDLLNKKCAPCEGGALPFDISEIHKYQKKVDGWDIISDEKKIFFLDKKFSFVNFSESQKFINEVGRISEEEGHHPDIIFGWGYAEIKITTHAIEGLSENDFILAAKIDQIINV
;
A
#
# COMPACT_ATOMS: atom_id res chain seq x y z
N MET A 1 -11.77 12.97 -12.34
CA MET A 1 -12.63 12.69 -11.20
C MET A 1 -11.93 11.78 -10.22
N PRO A 2 -11.90 12.13 -8.96
CA PRO A 2 -11.32 11.22 -7.99
C PRO A 2 -12.12 9.91 -7.97
N ALA A 3 -11.46 8.82 -7.61
CA ALA A 3 -12.13 7.55 -7.41
C ALA A 3 -13.26 7.74 -6.39
N PRO A 4 -14.40 7.07 -6.56
CA PRO A 4 -15.49 7.19 -5.60
C PRO A 4 -14.99 6.82 -4.21
N LYS A 5 -15.23 7.71 -3.25
CA LYS A 5 -14.73 7.54 -1.88
C LYS A 5 -15.21 6.25 -1.22
N TYR A 6 -16.37 5.73 -1.62
CA TYR A 6 -16.89 4.52 -1.01
C TYR A 6 -16.04 3.27 -1.30
N PHE A 7 -15.30 3.25 -2.41
CA PHE A 7 -14.37 2.14 -2.67
C PHE A 7 -13.21 2.14 -1.68
N MET A 8 -12.69 3.33 -1.38
CA MET A 8 -11.62 3.48 -0.39
C MET A 8 -12.15 3.26 1.02
N SER A 9 -13.38 3.70 1.30
CA SER A 9 -14.00 3.54 2.61
C SER A 9 -14.14 2.08 3.04
N ASP A 10 -14.40 1.20 2.08
CA ASP A 10 -14.51 -0.23 2.37
C ASP A 10 -13.21 -0.77 2.97
N LEU A 11 -12.06 -0.40 2.40
CA LEU A 11 -10.75 -0.80 2.90
C LEU A 11 -10.33 0.00 4.12
N LEU A 12 -10.68 1.29 4.17
CA LEU A 12 -10.30 2.17 5.28
C LEU A 12 -10.90 1.72 6.61
N ASN A 13 -12.03 1.06 6.58
CA ASN A 13 -12.71 0.57 7.79
C ASN A 13 -12.17 -0.78 8.26
N LYS A 14 -11.26 -1.40 7.53
CA LYS A 14 -10.68 -2.68 7.88
C LYS A 14 -9.33 -2.50 8.57
N LYS A 15 -8.94 -3.47 9.37
CA LYS A 15 -7.60 -3.56 9.94
C LYS A 15 -6.86 -4.71 9.27
N CYS A 16 -5.54 -4.55 9.13
CA CYS A 16 -4.71 -5.65 8.66
C CYS A 16 -4.77 -6.79 9.68
N ALA A 17 -5.02 -7.98 9.19
CA ALA A 17 -5.02 -9.19 10.02
C ALA A 17 -3.64 -9.82 9.99
N PRO A 18 -3.22 -10.54 11.05
CA PRO A 18 -1.97 -11.29 10.99
C PRO A 18 -2.00 -12.27 9.81
N CYS A 19 -0.93 -12.25 9.00
CA CYS A 19 -0.77 -13.23 7.93
C CYS A 19 0.07 -14.38 8.41
N GLU A 20 -0.53 -15.57 8.41
CA GLU A 20 0.19 -16.78 8.77
C GLU A 20 0.85 -17.37 7.54
N GLY A 21 2.06 -17.88 7.70
CA GLY A 21 2.74 -18.61 6.64
C GLY A 21 1.91 -19.82 6.23
N GLY A 22 1.81 -20.07 4.93
CA GLY A 22 0.98 -21.14 4.38
C GLY A 22 -0.35 -20.68 3.80
N ALA A 23 -0.80 -19.47 4.11
CA ALA A 23 -1.92 -18.88 3.41
C ALA A 23 -1.52 -18.63 1.96
N LEU A 24 -2.48 -18.78 1.03
CA LEU A 24 -2.20 -18.52 -0.39
C LEU A 24 -2.28 -17.03 -0.70
N PRO A 25 -1.32 -16.50 -1.47
CA PRO A 25 -1.44 -15.14 -1.97
C PRO A 25 -2.59 -15.02 -2.96
N PHE A 26 -3.06 -13.79 -3.18
CA PHE A 26 -4.06 -13.52 -4.20
C PHE A 26 -3.56 -13.96 -5.58
N ASP A 27 -4.43 -14.57 -6.37
CA ASP A 27 -4.16 -14.80 -7.79
C ASP A 27 -4.34 -13.49 -8.56
N ILE A 28 -3.99 -13.51 -9.85
CA ILE A 28 -4.02 -12.30 -10.66
C ILE A 28 -5.43 -11.70 -10.77
N SER A 29 -6.45 -12.52 -10.76
CA SER A 29 -7.85 -12.07 -10.81
C SER A 29 -8.23 -11.28 -9.56
N GLU A 30 -7.88 -11.80 -8.38
CA GLU A 30 -8.11 -11.11 -7.11
C GLU A 30 -7.30 -9.82 -7.02
N ILE A 31 -6.05 -9.85 -7.50
CA ILE A 31 -5.20 -8.66 -7.51
C ILE A 31 -5.87 -7.54 -8.31
N HIS A 32 -6.34 -7.83 -9.52
CA HIS A 32 -6.99 -6.82 -10.35
C HIS A 32 -8.30 -6.32 -9.75
N LYS A 33 -9.05 -7.21 -9.10
CA LYS A 33 -10.27 -6.82 -8.41
C LYS A 33 -10.00 -5.81 -7.30
N TYR A 34 -8.97 -6.04 -6.50
CA TYR A 34 -8.61 -5.15 -5.40
C TYR A 34 -7.90 -3.89 -5.89
N GLN A 35 -7.14 -3.96 -6.98
CA GLN A 35 -6.47 -2.80 -7.55
C GLN A 35 -7.45 -1.67 -7.87
N LYS A 36 -8.67 -2.03 -8.27
CA LYS A 36 -9.73 -1.04 -8.56
C LYS A 36 -10.23 -0.31 -7.32
N LYS A 37 -9.92 -0.81 -6.14
CA LYS A 37 -10.35 -0.22 -4.86
C LYS A 37 -9.35 0.79 -4.32
N VAL A 38 -8.18 0.90 -4.92
CA VAL A 38 -7.13 1.85 -4.54
C VAL A 38 -6.77 2.71 -5.74
N ASP A 39 -6.11 3.85 -5.49
CA ASP A 39 -5.85 4.84 -6.53
C ASP A 39 -4.36 4.93 -6.83
N GLY A 40 -4.00 4.65 -8.09
CA GLY A 40 -2.65 4.91 -8.59
C GLY A 40 -1.58 3.93 -8.12
N TRP A 41 -1.97 2.76 -7.62
CA TRP A 41 -1.03 1.72 -7.23
C TRP A 41 -0.78 0.77 -8.39
N ASP A 42 0.49 0.62 -8.78
CA ASP A 42 0.89 -0.32 -9.81
C ASP A 42 1.11 -1.70 -9.20
N ILE A 43 0.85 -2.72 -10.00
CA ILE A 43 1.16 -4.11 -9.64
C ILE A 43 2.46 -4.48 -10.35
N ILE A 44 3.48 -4.78 -9.57
CA ILE A 44 4.81 -5.11 -10.09
C ILE A 44 5.22 -6.46 -9.53
N SER A 45 6.00 -7.21 -10.30
CA SER A 45 6.59 -8.46 -9.80
C SER A 45 8.10 -8.35 -9.76
N ASP A 46 8.69 -9.00 -8.79
CA ASP A 46 10.15 -9.09 -8.70
C ASP A 46 10.70 -10.28 -9.51
N GLU A 47 12.00 -10.52 -9.39
CA GLU A 47 12.69 -11.59 -10.12
C GLU A 47 12.14 -12.99 -9.78
N LYS A 48 11.61 -13.14 -8.57
CA LYS A 48 11.01 -14.40 -8.10
C LYS A 48 9.53 -14.51 -8.44
N LYS A 49 9.00 -13.55 -9.21
CA LYS A 49 7.58 -13.45 -9.56
C LYS A 49 6.67 -13.22 -8.37
N ILE A 50 7.20 -12.58 -7.32
CA ILE A 50 6.41 -12.16 -6.17
C ILE A 50 5.82 -10.80 -6.50
N PHE A 51 4.49 -10.67 -6.39
CA PHE A 51 3.81 -9.41 -6.67
C PHE A 51 3.87 -8.47 -5.49
N PHE A 52 3.97 -7.18 -5.80
CA PHE A 52 3.86 -6.12 -4.80
C PHE A 52 3.17 -4.90 -5.40
N LEU A 53 2.63 -4.05 -4.53
CA LEU A 53 2.07 -2.75 -4.89
C LEU A 53 3.18 -1.72 -4.87
N ASP A 54 3.15 -0.79 -5.82
CA ASP A 54 4.15 0.26 -5.93
C ASP A 54 3.48 1.58 -6.28
N LYS A 55 3.82 2.64 -5.55
CA LYS A 55 3.33 3.98 -5.85
C LYS A 55 4.37 5.02 -5.49
N LYS A 56 4.53 6.00 -6.37
CA LYS A 56 5.43 7.13 -6.15
C LYS A 56 4.62 8.39 -5.91
N PHE A 57 5.01 9.14 -4.89
CA PHE A 57 4.37 10.38 -4.48
C PHE A 57 5.36 11.53 -4.68
N SER A 58 4.86 12.70 -5.07
CA SER A 58 5.70 13.89 -5.30
C SER A 58 5.39 14.97 -4.28
N PHE A 59 6.42 15.66 -3.82
CA PHE A 59 6.32 16.71 -2.80
C PHE A 59 7.16 17.92 -3.20
N VAL A 60 6.92 19.05 -2.54
CA VAL A 60 7.60 20.30 -2.90
C VAL A 60 9.05 20.36 -2.41
N ASN A 61 9.41 19.56 -1.40
CA ASN A 61 10.77 19.53 -0.86
C ASN A 61 10.97 18.30 0.01
N PHE A 62 12.16 18.18 0.59
CA PHE A 62 12.52 17.06 1.45
C PHE A 62 11.69 17.00 2.72
N SER A 63 11.44 18.15 3.35
CA SER A 63 10.67 18.22 4.58
C SER A 63 9.25 17.65 4.41
N GLU A 64 8.60 17.96 3.30
CA GLU A 64 7.26 17.46 3.02
C GLU A 64 7.27 15.95 2.71
N SER A 65 8.30 15.47 2.00
CA SER A 65 8.48 14.03 1.81
C SER A 65 8.64 13.31 3.16
N GLN A 66 9.45 13.90 4.05
CA GLN A 66 9.70 13.31 5.36
C GLN A 66 8.45 13.26 6.23
N LYS A 67 7.65 14.32 6.23
CA LYS A 67 6.39 14.34 6.97
C LYS A 67 5.46 13.22 6.51
N PHE A 68 5.37 13.03 5.19
CA PHE A 68 4.56 11.96 4.63
C PHE A 68 5.05 10.59 5.11
N ILE A 69 6.36 10.35 5.04
CA ILE A 69 6.96 9.08 5.46
C ILE A 69 6.75 8.82 6.95
N ASN A 70 6.80 9.84 7.78
CA ASN A 70 6.53 9.69 9.21
C ASN A 70 5.10 9.20 9.45
N GLU A 71 4.12 9.72 8.70
CA GLU A 71 2.74 9.26 8.79
C GLU A 71 2.56 7.84 8.25
N VAL A 72 3.23 7.50 7.15
CA VAL A 72 3.23 6.13 6.62
C VAL A 72 3.76 5.17 7.70
N GLY A 73 4.84 5.54 8.36
CA GLY A 73 5.42 4.73 9.43
C GLY A 73 4.46 4.53 10.60
N ARG A 74 3.78 5.60 11.01
CA ARG A 74 2.80 5.52 12.09
C ARG A 74 1.67 4.55 11.77
N ILE A 75 1.11 4.69 10.56
CA ILE A 75 0.02 3.81 10.09
C ILE A 75 0.51 2.36 10.01
N SER A 76 1.71 2.15 9.47
CA SER A 76 2.28 0.81 9.32
C SER A 76 2.44 0.11 10.66
N GLU A 77 2.86 0.86 11.68
CA GLU A 77 2.98 0.31 13.04
C GLU A 77 1.61 -0.01 13.64
N GLU A 78 0.63 0.85 13.43
CA GLU A 78 -0.73 0.59 13.92
C GLU A 78 -1.34 -0.65 13.27
N GLU A 79 -1.07 -0.85 11.99
CA GLU A 79 -1.63 -1.98 11.22
C GLU A 79 -0.81 -3.25 11.38
N GLY A 80 0.41 -3.16 11.89
CA GLY A 80 1.30 -4.30 11.96
C GLY A 80 1.69 -4.84 10.59
N HIS A 81 1.73 -3.98 9.57
CA HIS A 81 2.08 -4.33 8.21
C HIS A 81 3.00 -3.27 7.64
N HIS A 82 4.20 -3.66 7.23
CA HIS A 82 5.29 -2.73 6.98
C HIS A 82 5.70 -2.71 5.50
N PRO A 83 5.63 -1.54 4.86
CA PRO A 83 6.08 -1.40 3.47
C PRO A 83 7.58 -1.17 3.40
N ASP A 84 8.15 -1.31 2.20
CA ASP A 84 9.46 -0.77 1.91
C ASP A 84 9.30 0.66 1.44
N ILE A 85 10.16 1.55 1.92
CA ILE A 85 10.05 2.98 1.69
C ILE A 85 11.36 3.51 1.13
N ILE A 86 11.27 4.24 0.03
CA ILE A 86 12.39 4.99 -0.53
C ILE A 86 11.93 6.43 -0.64
N PHE A 87 12.67 7.38 -0.05
CA PHE A 87 12.29 8.78 -0.18
C PHE A 87 13.50 9.68 -0.25
N GLY A 88 13.26 10.87 -0.74
CA GLY A 88 14.31 11.87 -0.87
C GLY A 88 13.69 13.23 -1.10
N TRP A 89 14.46 14.14 -1.65
CA TRP A 89 14.00 15.49 -1.91
C TRP A 89 12.88 15.46 -2.94
N GLY A 90 11.68 15.77 -2.49
CA GLY A 90 10.52 15.92 -3.36
C GLY A 90 9.82 14.63 -3.81
N TYR A 91 10.19 13.48 -3.24
CA TYR A 91 9.52 12.23 -3.62
C TYR A 91 9.51 11.20 -2.50
N ALA A 92 8.57 10.26 -2.60
CA ALA A 92 8.54 9.05 -1.80
C ALA A 92 7.99 7.91 -2.66
N GLU A 93 8.60 6.74 -2.58
CA GLU A 93 8.11 5.54 -3.23
C GLU A 93 7.80 4.49 -2.17
N ILE A 94 6.61 3.92 -2.26
CA ILE A 94 6.11 2.94 -1.28
C ILE A 94 5.87 1.62 -2.01
N LYS A 95 6.45 0.55 -1.48
CA LYS A 95 6.27 -0.80 -2.01
C LYS A 95 5.69 -1.68 -0.92
N ILE A 96 4.57 -2.35 -1.23
CA ILE A 96 3.84 -3.15 -0.24
C ILE A 96 3.67 -4.57 -0.75
N THR A 97 4.03 -5.54 0.09
CA THR A 97 3.75 -6.94 -0.18
C THR A 97 3.61 -7.67 1.17
N THR A 98 3.07 -8.87 1.16
CA THR A 98 2.98 -9.70 2.35
C THR A 98 4.04 -10.78 2.30
N HIS A 99 5.17 -10.54 2.97
CA HIS A 99 6.34 -11.44 2.89
C HIS A 99 6.02 -12.85 3.36
N ALA A 100 5.19 -13.00 4.38
CA ALA A 100 4.87 -14.31 4.96
C ALA A 100 4.23 -15.29 3.95
N ILE A 101 3.56 -14.77 2.93
CA ILE A 101 2.89 -15.58 1.90
C ILE A 101 3.49 -15.38 0.51
N GLU A 102 4.55 -14.62 0.41
CA GLU A 102 5.26 -14.33 -0.85
C GLU A 102 4.35 -13.77 -1.94
N GLY A 103 3.52 -12.78 -1.58
CA GLY A 103 2.62 -12.15 -2.54
C GLY A 103 1.65 -11.20 -1.88
N LEU A 104 0.58 -10.88 -2.60
CA LEU A 104 -0.40 -9.91 -2.15
C LEU A 104 -1.56 -10.57 -1.41
N SER A 105 -2.09 -9.84 -0.43
CA SER A 105 -3.28 -10.18 0.31
C SER A 105 -4.14 -8.92 0.49
N GLU A 106 -5.30 -9.04 1.09
CA GLU A 106 -6.14 -7.89 1.40
C GLU A 106 -5.38 -6.85 2.23
N ASN A 107 -4.50 -7.28 3.12
CA ASN A 107 -3.71 -6.38 3.97
C ASN A 107 -2.94 -5.33 3.18
N ASP A 108 -2.37 -5.71 2.04
CA ASP A 108 -1.59 -4.80 1.22
C ASP A 108 -2.47 -3.67 0.69
N PHE A 109 -3.69 -4.00 0.28
CA PHE A 109 -4.64 -3.02 -0.25
C PHE A 109 -5.24 -2.16 0.87
N ILE A 110 -5.44 -2.72 2.06
CA ILE A 110 -5.86 -1.95 3.24
C ILE A 110 -4.82 -0.89 3.55
N LEU A 111 -3.55 -1.28 3.61
CA LEU A 111 -2.46 -0.35 3.90
C LEU A 111 -2.35 0.71 2.81
N ALA A 112 -2.43 0.32 1.54
CA ALA A 112 -2.39 1.26 0.41
C ALA A 112 -3.50 2.31 0.51
N ALA A 113 -4.73 1.89 0.81
CA ALA A 113 -5.86 2.80 0.97
C ALA A 113 -5.63 3.81 2.10
N LYS A 114 -5.10 3.33 3.24
CA LYS A 114 -4.81 4.19 4.39
C LYS A 114 -3.68 5.18 4.11
N ILE A 115 -2.67 4.75 3.37
CA ILE A 115 -1.59 5.64 2.95
C ILE A 115 -2.13 6.74 2.02
N ASP A 116 -3.00 6.38 1.07
CA ASP A 116 -3.60 7.36 0.17
C ASP A 116 -4.42 8.40 0.94
N GLN A 117 -5.02 8.02 2.05
CA GLN A 117 -5.81 8.93 2.86
C GLN A 117 -4.97 10.08 3.45
N ILE A 118 -3.68 9.87 3.68
CA ILE A 118 -2.79 10.92 4.18
C ILE A 118 -2.80 12.14 3.25
N ILE A 119 -2.78 11.88 1.94
CA ILE A 119 -2.71 12.93 0.92
C ILE A 119 -4.07 13.58 0.69
N ASN A 120 -5.15 12.82 0.86
CA ASN A 120 -6.50 13.24 0.50
C ASN A 120 -7.27 13.92 1.65
N VAL A 121 -6.59 14.23 2.74
CA VAL A 121 -7.21 14.92 3.89
C VAL A 121 -7.12 16.43 3.74
#